data_8a4352b8c90fbbfc23bf6ce30dd01cbe
#
_entry.id   8a4352b8c90fbbfc23bf6ce30dd01cbe
#
_cell.length_a   1.000
_cell.length_b   1.000
_cell.length_c   1.000
_cell.angle_alpha   90.00
_cell.angle_beta   90.00
_cell.angle_gamma   90.00
#
_symmetry.space_group_name_H-M   'P 1'
#
loop_
_entity.id
_entity.type
_entity.pdbx_description
1 polymer ?
#
loop_
_entity_poly.entity_id
_entity_poly.type
_entity_poly.pdbx_seq_one_letter_code
_entity_poly.pdbx_strand_id
1 'polypeptide(L)'
;MSTSQPIRDTQDLTALREFYLKDEPNMRNYVLICLGVNSALRISDLLELKWKDVYNFKDENFKKHLITYEKKTGKETWIAINENARNGLQEYMKFLKKISGEDYIFKGKNNGGHLSRSQAFRIIKHAAGELNLENGISCHSMRKTF
;
A
#
# COMPACT_ATOMS: atom_id res chain seq x y z
N MET A 1 -10.58 5.73 24.65
CA MET A 1 -9.92 4.83 23.70
C MET A 1 -10.07 5.38 22.28
N SER A 2 -8.98 5.58 21.63
CA SER A 2 -9.07 6.07 20.26
C SER A 2 -9.33 4.90 19.32
N THR A 3 -10.35 5.00 18.53
CA THR A 3 -10.62 4.05 17.47
C THR A 3 -10.19 4.69 16.15
N SER A 4 -9.81 3.85 15.20
CA SER A 4 -9.45 4.35 13.87
C SER A 4 -10.66 4.98 13.20
N GLN A 5 -10.45 6.11 12.57
CA GLN A 5 -11.50 6.84 11.84
C GLN A 5 -11.28 6.69 10.34
N PRO A 6 -12.37 6.56 9.56
CA PRO A 6 -12.23 6.61 8.11
C PRO A 6 -11.69 7.97 7.67
N ILE A 7 -10.96 8.00 6.58
CA ILE A 7 -10.52 9.24 5.97
C ILE A 7 -11.67 9.74 5.13
N ARG A 8 -12.35 10.79 5.60
CA ARG A 8 -13.59 11.26 4.97
C ARG A 8 -13.40 12.43 4.01
N ASP A 9 -12.41 13.27 4.30
CA ASP A 9 -12.15 14.45 3.47
C ASP A 9 -11.29 14.06 2.28
N THR A 10 -11.77 14.34 1.07
CA THR A 10 -11.04 14.04 -0.16
C THR A 10 -9.70 14.76 -0.21
N GLN A 11 -9.64 16.00 0.32
CA GLN A 11 -8.39 16.77 0.36
C GLN A 11 -7.38 16.12 1.30
N ASP A 12 -7.84 15.62 2.45
CA ASP A 12 -6.97 14.93 3.41
C ASP A 12 -6.44 13.63 2.81
N LEU A 13 -7.28 12.90 2.11
CA LEU A 13 -6.88 11.67 1.44
C LEU A 13 -5.84 11.93 0.37
N THR A 14 -6.05 12.96 -0.43
CA THR A 14 -5.10 13.36 -1.47
C THR A 14 -3.77 13.80 -0.87
N ALA A 15 -3.82 14.61 0.19
CA ALA A 15 -2.62 15.07 0.88
C ALA A 15 -1.83 13.89 1.47
N LEU A 16 -2.53 12.96 2.11
CA LEU A 16 -1.90 11.78 2.69
C LEU A 16 -1.22 10.94 1.60
N ARG A 17 -1.91 10.72 0.50
CA ARG A 17 -1.36 9.95 -0.62
C ARG A 17 -0.12 10.62 -1.22
N GLU A 18 -0.12 11.94 -1.34
CA GLU A 18 0.97 12.67 -1.97
C GLU A 18 2.11 13.06 -1.03
N PHE A 19 1.97 12.82 0.27
CA PHE A 19 2.98 13.21 1.25
C PHE A 19 4.36 12.63 0.90
N TYR A 20 4.40 11.34 0.61
CA TYR A 20 5.66 10.67 0.27
C TYR A 20 6.05 10.81 -1.20
N LEU A 21 5.32 11.61 -1.94
CA LEU A 21 5.70 11.98 -3.30
C LEU A 21 6.34 13.35 -3.33
N LYS A 22 5.80 14.30 -2.55
CA LYS A 22 6.17 15.72 -2.61
C LYS A 22 6.90 16.22 -1.37
N ASP A 23 6.37 15.93 -0.18
CA ASP A 23 6.90 16.50 1.07
C ASP A 23 8.13 15.75 1.57
N GLU A 24 8.05 14.43 1.65
CA GLU A 24 9.17 13.56 2.03
C GLU A 24 9.27 12.41 1.03
N PRO A 25 9.88 12.63 -0.13
CA PRO A 25 9.88 11.63 -1.21
C PRO A 25 10.38 10.26 -0.78
N ASN A 26 9.53 9.26 -0.93
CA ASN A 26 9.85 7.85 -0.69
C ASN A 26 8.83 7.01 -1.46
N MET A 27 9.25 6.46 -2.59
CA MET A 27 8.34 5.74 -3.49
C MET A 27 7.72 4.50 -2.85
N ARG A 28 8.47 3.78 -2.02
CA ARG A 28 7.91 2.62 -1.31
C ARG A 28 6.72 3.05 -0.44
N ASN A 29 6.91 4.11 0.35
CA ASN A 29 5.88 4.61 1.25
C ASN A 29 4.70 5.20 0.47
N TYR A 30 4.98 5.87 -0.64
CA TYR A 30 3.94 6.41 -1.51
C TYR A 30 3.04 5.28 -2.04
N VAL A 31 3.63 4.20 -2.54
CA VAL A 31 2.88 3.06 -3.07
C VAL A 31 2.10 2.36 -1.96
N LEU A 32 2.68 2.28 -0.75
CA LEU A 32 1.99 1.69 0.39
C LEU A 32 0.66 2.42 0.66
N ILE A 33 0.69 3.73 0.65
CA ILE A 33 -0.52 4.52 0.86
C ILE A 33 -1.48 4.37 -0.33
N CYS A 34 -0.97 4.44 -1.56
CA CYS A 34 -1.82 4.29 -2.76
C CYS A 34 -2.58 2.96 -2.75
N LEU A 35 -1.88 1.86 -2.48
CA LEU A 35 -2.53 0.56 -2.42
C LEU A 35 -3.43 0.43 -1.20
N GLY A 36 -3.03 1.00 -0.07
CA GLY A 36 -3.82 0.94 1.15
C GLY A 36 -5.16 1.64 1.03
N VAL A 37 -5.20 2.80 0.36
CA VAL A 37 -6.46 3.54 0.20
C VAL A 37 -7.27 3.08 -1.01
N ASN A 38 -6.65 2.36 -1.94
CA ASN A 38 -7.31 1.95 -3.19
C ASN A 38 -7.65 0.46 -3.24
N SER A 39 -7.43 -0.26 -2.14
CA SER A 39 -7.76 -1.67 -2.08
C SER A 39 -8.41 -2.00 -0.74
N ALA A 40 -9.21 -3.04 -0.71
CA ALA A 40 -9.86 -3.50 0.51
C ALA A 40 -9.00 -4.53 1.28
N LEU A 41 -7.70 -4.53 1.03
CA LEU A 41 -6.77 -5.45 1.67
C LEU A 41 -6.53 -5.10 3.13
N ARG A 42 -6.37 -6.13 3.95
CA ARG A 42 -5.88 -5.96 5.31
C ARG A 42 -4.40 -5.60 5.21
N ILE A 43 -3.90 -4.85 6.21
CA ILE A 43 -2.50 -4.42 6.20
C ILE A 43 -1.54 -5.61 6.10
N SER A 44 -1.83 -6.71 6.79
CA SER A 44 -0.98 -7.89 6.73
C SER A 44 -0.91 -8.48 5.33
N ASP A 45 -2.04 -8.53 4.64
CA ASP A 45 -2.09 -9.05 3.26
C ASP A 45 -1.36 -8.12 2.30
N LEU A 46 -1.52 -6.81 2.49
CA LEU A 46 -0.86 -5.80 1.69
C LEU A 46 0.66 -5.91 1.79
N LEU A 47 1.19 -6.08 3.01
CA LEU A 47 2.62 -6.16 3.25
C LEU A 47 3.27 -7.43 2.70
N GLU A 48 2.48 -8.49 2.53
CA GLU A 48 2.97 -9.76 1.99
C GLU A 48 2.96 -9.82 0.46
N LEU A 49 2.49 -8.77 -0.21
CA LEU A 49 2.45 -8.75 -1.67
C LEU A 49 3.85 -8.79 -2.27
N LYS A 50 3.99 -9.61 -3.29
CA LYS A 50 5.21 -9.70 -4.10
C LYS A 50 4.92 -9.12 -5.48
N TRP A 51 5.96 -8.76 -6.19
CA TRP A 51 5.78 -8.17 -7.53
C TRP A 51 5.00 -9.07 -8.47
N LYS A 52 5.17 -10.40 -8.37
CA LYS A 52 4.41 -11.33 -9.22
C LYS A 52 2.90 -11.27 -8.97
N ASP A 53 2.47 -10.75 -7.82
CA ASP A 53 1.04 -10.64 -7.49
C ASP A 53 0.37 -9.50 -8.25
N VAL A 54 1.14 -8.51 -8.68
CA VAL A 54 0.61 -7.32 -9.35
C VAL A 54 1.12 -7.16 -10.79
N TYR A 55 2.20 -7.84 -11.15
CA TYR A 55 2.84 -7.68 -12.45
C TYR A 55 3.07 -9.03 -13.11
N ASN A 56 2.73 -9.10 -14.40
CA ASN A 56 2.99 -10.28 -15.23
C ASN A 56 4.34 -10.10 -15.94
N PHE A 57 5.37 -10.79 -15.46
CA PHE A 57 6.72 -10.66 -16.00
C PHE A 57 6.86 -11.25 -17.39
N LYS A 58 6.02 -12.22 -17.74
CA LYS A 58 6.03 -12.83 -19.06
C LYS A 58 5.53 -11.86 -20.12
N ASP A 59 4.39 -11.20 -19.84
CA ASP A 59 3.75 -10.28 -20.76
C ASP A 59 4.18 -8.83 -20.55
N GLU A 60 5.00 -8.58 -19.54
CA GLU A 60 5.51 -7.25 -19.19
C GLU A 60 4.41 -6.20 -19.01
N ASN A 61 3.35 -6.58 -18.29
CA ASN A 61 2.27 -5.65 -17.97
C ASN A 61 1.73 -5.89 -16.57
N PHE A 62 1.06 -4.87 -16.04
CA PHE A 62 0.43 -4.97 -14.72
C PHE A 62 -0.89 -5.73 -14.83
N LYS A 63 -1.17 -6.53 -13.81
CA LYS A 63 -2.42 -7.26 -13.71
C LYS A 63 -3.56 -6.30 -13.41
N LYS A 64 -4.75 -6.62 -13.87
CA LYS A 64 -5.96 -5.84 -13.59
C LYS A 64 -6.50 -6.12 -12.20
N HIS A 65 -6.25 -7.31 -11.69
CA HIS A 65 -6.71 -7.76 -10.38
C HIS A 65 -5.58 -8.50 -9.68
N LEU A 66 -5.55 -8.37 -8.36
CA LEU A 66 -4.75 -9.26 -7.55
C LEU A 66 -5.69 -10.25 -6.87
N ILE A 67 -5.16 -11.42 -6.54
CA ILE A 67 -5.94 -12.51 -5.96
C ILE A 67 -5.40 -12.77 -4.56
N THR A 68 -6.29 -12.76 -3.57
CA THR A 68 -5.93 -13.10 -2.20
C THR A 68 -6.73 -14.30 -1.76
N TYR A 69 -6.21 -15.01 -0.77
CA TYR A 69 -6.86 -16.20 -0.23
C TYR A 69 -7.08 -16.02 1.26
N GLU A 70 -8.30 -16.28 1.71
CA GLU A 70 -8.59 -16.21 3.13
C GLU A 70 -7.91 -17.37 3.83
N LYS A 71 -7.15 -17.10 4.89
CA LYS A 71 -6.37 -18.10 5.60
C LYS A 71 -7.23 -19.20 6.25
N LYS A 72 -8.42 -18.84 6.72
CA LYS A 72 -9.31 -19.78 7.40
C LYS A 72 -10.00 -20.74 6.47
N THR A 73 -10.46 -20.27 5.33
CA THR A 73 -11.31 -21.05 4.43
C THR A 73 -10.66 -21.34 3.08
N GLY A 74 -9.55 -20.67 2.77
CA GLY A 74 -8.93 -20.74 1.44
C GLY A 74 -9.73 -20.04 0.36
N LYS A 75 -10.77 -19.30 0.75
CA LYS A 75 -11.62 -18.59 -0.21
C LYS A 75 -10.82 -17.57 -1.00
N GLU A 76 -10.98 -17.63 -2.31
CA GLU A 76 -10.34 -16.71 -3.25
C GLU A 76 -11.12 -15.41 -3.33
N THR A 77 -10.40 -14.29 -3.27
CA THR A 77 -10.98 -12.96 -3.44
C THR A 77 -10.18 -12.20 -4.48
N TRP A 78 -10.87 -11.63 -5.46
CA TRP A 78 -10.25 -10.82 -6.52
C TRP A 78 -10.45 -9.36 -6.18
N ILE A 79 -9.36 -8.61 -6.20
CA ILE A 79 -9.35 -7.18 -5.86
C ILE A 79 -8.83 -6.40 -7.06
N ALA A 80 -9.63 -5.46 -7.55
CA ALA A 80 -9.23 -4.65 -8.69
C ALA A 80 -8.05 -3.75 -8.32
N ILE A 81 -7.05 -3.69 -9.20
CA ILE A 81 -5.93 -2.76 -9.07
C ILE A 81 -6.33 -1.53 -9.88
N ASN A 82 -6.75 -0.48 -9.19
CA ASN A 82 -7.20 0.72 -9.89
C ASN A 82 -6.05 1.51 -10.49
N GLU A 83 -6.39 2.54 -11.25
CA GLU A 83 -5.42 3.34 -11.99
C GLU A 83 -4.39 4.01 -11.10
N ASN A 84 -4.81 4.59 -9.98
CA ASN A 84 -3.87 5.27 -9.08
C ASN A 84 -2.84 4.30 -8.49
N ALA A 85 -3.31 3.13 -8.07
CA ALA A 85 -2.42 2.10 -7.52
C ALA A 85 -1.46 1.60 -8.60
N ARG A 86 -1.97 1.37 -9.80
CA ARG A 86 -1.16 0.90 -10.92
C ARG A 86 -0.09 1.92 -11.31
N ASN A 87 -0.47 3.20 -11.38
CA ASN A 87 0.48 4.27 -11.69
C ASN A 87 1.57 4.37 -10.63
N GLY A 88 1.20 4.25 -9.35
CA GLY A 88 2.17 4.25 -8.25
C GLY A 88 3.13 3.08 -8.35
N LEU A 89 2.63 1.88 -8.62
CA LEU A 89 3.45 0.69 -8.79
C LEU A 89 4.39 0.83 -9.98
N GLN A 90 3.91 1.41 -11.07
CA GLN A 90 4.72 1.61 -12.28
C GLN A 90 5.88 2.56 -12.00
N GLU A 91 5.64 3.65 -11.31
CA GLU A 91 6.69 4.60 -10.96
C GLU A 91 7.69 4.00 -9.99
N TYR A 92 7.22 3.22 -9.01
CA TYR A 92 8.10 2.56 -8.07
C TYR A 92 8.98 1.51 -8.77
N MET A 93 8.40 0.76 -9.70
CA MET A 93 9.15 -0.22 -10.48
C MET A 93 10.29 0.44 -11.25
N LYS A 94 10.03 1.58 -11.88
CA LYS A 94 11.06 2.35 -12.58
C LYS A 94 12.17 2.80 -11.64
N PHE A 95 11.80 3.22 -10.44
CA PHE A 95 12.76 3.65 -9.42
C PHE A 95 13.69 2.52 -9.00
N LEU A 96 13.14 1.30 -8.83
CA LEU A 96 13.91 0.15 -8.38
C LEU A 96 14.84 -0.43 -9.45
N LYS A 97 14.52 -0.22 -10.72
CA LYS A 97 15.27 -0.68 -11.89
C LYS A 97 15.35 -2.19 -12.06
N LYS A 98 15.66 -2.94 -11.01
CA LYS A 98 15.81 -4.39 -11.09
C LYS A 98 15.00 -5.06 -9.99
N ILE A 99 14.00 -5.86 -10.38
CA ILE A 99 13.15 -6.59 -9.44
C ILE A 99 12.91 -8.01 -9.93
N SER A 100 12.63 -8.90 -8.98
CA SER A 100 12.19 -10.27 -9.26
C SER A 100 10.74 -10.42 -8.83
N GLY A 101 10.01 -11.35 -9.46
CA GLY A 101 8.65 -11.65 -9.05
C GLY A 101 8.53 -12.11 -7.61
N GLU A 102 9.59 -12.70 -7.06
CA GLU A 102 9.62 -13.17 -5.68
C GLU A 102 9.97 -12.08 -4.67
N ASP A 103 10.34 -10.89 -5.12
CA ASP A 103 10.63 -9.77 -4.23
C ASP A 103 9.35 -9.20 -3.66
N TYR A 104 9.39 -8.84 -2.37
CA TYR A 104 8.28 -8.11 -1.75
C TYR A 104 8.23 -6.69 -2.30
N ILE A 105 7.02 -6.21 -2.54
CA ILE A 105 6.83 -4.83 -2.97
C ILE A 105 7.27 -3.87 -1.84
N PHE A 106 6.88 -4.18 -0.61
CA PHE A 106 7.20 -3.36 0.56
C PHE A 106 8.34 -3.96 1.36
N LYS A 107 9.54 -3.84 0.83
CA LYS A 107 10.74 -4.38 1.48
C LYS A 107 11.03 -3.66 2.80
N GLY A 108 11.38 -4.47 3.80
CA GLY A 108 11.93 -3.96 5.05
C GLY A 108 13.44 -3.85 4.96
N LYS A 109 14.05 -3.41 6.05
CA LYS A 109 15.51 -3.29 6.13
C LYS A 109 16.20 -4.64 6.35
N ASN A 110 15.48 -5.63 6.83
CA ASN A 110 16.04 -6.95 7.15
C ASN A 110 16.01 -7.86 5.93
N ASN A 111 16.99 -8.73 5.86
CA ASN A 111 17.27 -9.62 4.72
C ASN A 111 16.03 -10.26 4.09
N GLY A 112 15.61 -9.73 2.94
CA GLY A 112 14.55 -10.31 2.14
C GLY A 112 13.14 -10.23 2.74
N GLY A 113 12.99 -9.64 3.92
CA GLY A 113 11.68 -9.52 4.56
C GLY A 113 10.90 -8.29 4.11
N HIS A 114 9.60 -8.30 4.40
CA HIS A 114 8.75 -7.15 4.14
C HIS A 114 8.67 -6.25 5.38
N LEU A 115 8.11 -5.06 5.20
CA LEU A 115 7.82 -4.16 6.31
C LEU A 115 6.93 -4.86 7.34
N SER A 116 7.18 -4.60 8.61
CA SER A 116 6.29 -5.07 9.68
C SER A 116 5.06 -4.18 9.75
N ARG A 117 4.01 -4.68 10.40
CA ARG A 117 2.81 -3.90 10.65
C ARG A 117 3.13 -2.62 11.43
N SER A 118 4.02 -2.73 12.41
CA SER A 118 4.44 -1.58 13.21
C SER A 118 5.14 -0.52 12.37
N GLN A 119 5.98 -0.94 11.45
CA GLN A 119 6.68 -0.02 10.55
C GLN A 119 5.69 0.67 9.60
N ALA A 120 4.75 -0.09 9.03
CA ALA A 120 3.72 0.47 8.15
C ALA A 120 2.85 1.48 8.91
N PHE A 121 2.47 1.13 10.13
CA PHE A 121 1.70 2.01 11.00
C PHE A 121 2.43 3.34 11.24
N ARG A 122 3.73 3.26 11.54
CA ARG A 122 4.54 4.47 11.76
C ARG A 122 4.66 5.34 10.52
N ILE A 123 4.77 4.71 9.36
CA ILE A 123 4.83 5.44 8.08
C ILE A 123 3.56 6.27 7.88
N ILE A 124 2.41 5.68 8.12
CA ILE A 124 1.12 6.35 7.95
C ILE A 124 0.90 7.40 9.03
N LYS A 125 1.21 7.07 10.27
CA LYS A 125 1.08 8.01 11.40
C LYS A 125 1.98 9.23 11.24
N HIS A 126 3.18 9.02 10.73
CA HIS A 126 4.11 10.13 10.50
C HIS A 126 3.53 11.12 9.49
N ALA A 127 3.04 10.62 8.35
CA ALA A 127 2.43 11.47 7.33
C ALA A 127 1.22 12.22 7.88
N ALA A 128 0.33 11.50 8.58
CA ALA A 128 -0.86 12.10 9.16
C ALA A 128 -0.50 13.19 10.18
N GLY A 129 0.52 12.94 11.00
CA GLY A 129 0.98 13.91 11.99
C GLY A 129 1.56 15.17 11.35
N GLU A 130 2.40 15.01 10.33
CA GLU A 130 3.00 16.14 9.62
C GLU A 130 1.95 16.99 8.88
N LEU A 131 0.87 16.36 8.45
CA LEU A 131 -0.22 17.04 7.75
C LEU A 131 -1.30 17.55 8.70
N ASN A 132 -1.14 17.34 10.01
CA ASN A 132 -2.10 17.75 11.03
C ASN A 132 -3.50 17.14 10.80
N LEU A 133 -3.55 15.89 10.37
CA LEU A 133 -4.81 15.18 10.18
C LEU A 133 -5.37 14.72 11.51
N GLU A 134 -6.66 14.39 11.51
CA GLU A 134 -7.35 13.97 12.72
C GLU A 134 -6.70 12.77 13.40
N ASN A 135 -6.79 12.73 14.72
CA ASN A 135 -6.33 11.61 15.53
C ASN A 135 -7.09 10.35 15.14
N GLY A 136 -6.40 9.22 15.21
CA GLY A 136 -7.01 7.93 14.94
C GLY A 136 -6.83 7.43 13.51
N ILE A 137 -6.18 8.21 12.64
CA ILE A 137 -5.85 7.73 11.31
C ILE A 137 -4.75 6.68 11.41
N SER A 138 -4.96 5.54 10.76
CA SER A 138 -4.08 4.39 10.84
C SER A 138 -4.23 3.54 9.57
N CYS A 139 -3.54 2.40 9.52
CA CYS A 139 -3.70 1.43 8.43
C CYS A 139 -5.16 0.99 8.27
N HIS A 140 -5.87 0.84 9.40
CA HIS A 140 -7.28 0.46 9.36
C HIS A 140 -8.15 1.57 8.79
N SER A 141 -7.77 2.83 9.01
CA SER A 141 -8.49 3.98 8.45
C SER A 141 -8.44 3.98 6.92
N MET A 142 -7.31 3.61 6.35
CA MET A 142 -7.19 3.52 4.90
C MET A 142 -8.16 2.48 4.33
N ARG A 143 -8.25 1.32 4.97
CA ARG A 143 -9.17 0.26 4.56
C ARG A 143 -10.62 0.69 4.69
N LYS A 144 -10.95 1.41 5.76
CA LYS A 144 -12.33 1.87 6.02
C LYS A 144 -12.80 2.96 5.05
N THR A 145 -11.89 3.54 4.28
CA THR A 145 -12.23 4.56 3.29
C THR A 145 -12.99 3.99 2.09
N PHE A 146 -12.93 2.69 1.91
CA PHE A 146 -13.64 2.00 0.83
C PHE A 146 -15.05 1.59 1.20
#